data_cb31f5e21f5bbd0eca8a8f7ecebe2a8c
#
_entry.id   cb31f5e21f5bbd0eca8a8f7ecebe2a8c
#
_cell.length_a   1.000
_cell.length_b   1.000
_cell.length_c   1.000
_cell.angle_alpha   90.00
_cell.angle_beta   90.00
_cell.angle_gamma   90.00
#
_symmetry.space_group_name_H-M   'P 1'
#
loop_
_entity.id
_entity.type
_entity.pdbx_description
1 polymer ?
#
loop_
_entity_poly.entity_id
_entity_poly.type
_entity_poly.pdbx_seq_one_letter_code
_entity_poly.pdbx_strand_id
1 'polypeptide(L)'
;MRRAVATGAAIGGGLAFLVAGIRTGADGTELMRLVILGVALGSVVATDLAEHRIPNRIVAPAAIACAVLLVAQAVPPQQLLGGIALVALILGMSLARPASFGMGDVKLALLLVLGLAGLAAQAIVLGLVLAAAFGGALLLRYGRSAVGRSLPLAPFLSAGGAVAVLL
;
A
#
# COMPACT_ATOMS: atom_id res chain seq x y z
N MET A 1 -10.16 -0.86 22.97
CA MET A 1 -9.12 -1.70 22.36
C MET A 1 -8.91 -1.44 20.86
N ARG A 2 -9.92 -1.52 19.97
CA ARG A 2 -9.77 -1.32 18.52
C ARG A 2 -9.15 0.03 18.11
N ARG A 3 -9.55 1.16 18.75
CA ARG A 3 -8.98 2.49 18.46
C ARG A 3 -7.50 2.58 18.81
N ALA A 4 -7.07 1.99 19.93
CA ALA A 4 -5.67 2.01 20.35
C ALA A 4 -4.77 1.22 19.38
N VAL A 5 -5.25 0.08 18.86
CA VAL A 5 -4.52 -0.72 17.86
C VAL A 5 -4.39 0.06 16.55
N ALA A 6 -5.46 0.70 16.07
CA ALA A 6 -5.40 1.51 14.86
C ALA A 6 -4.45 2.70 15.00
N THR A 7 -4.46 3.39 16.15
CA THR A 7 -3.54 4.49 16.43
C THR A 7 -2.09 4.00 16.49
N GLY A 8 -1.83 2.88 17.17
CA GLY A 8 -0.49 2.28 17.22
C GLY A 8 0.03 1.88 15.84
N ALA A 9 -0.82 1.27 15.00
CA ALA A 9 -0.46 0.89 13.63
C ALA A 9 -0.19 2.11 12.74
N ALA A 10 -0.97 3.19 12.88
CA ALA A 10 -0.76 4.44 12.17
C ALA A 10 0.59 5.09 12.54
N ILE A 11 0.89 5.18 13.84
CA ILE A 11 2.16 5.72 14.33
C ILE A 11 3.32 4.85 13.86
N GLY A 12 3.22 3.54 13.99
CA GLY A 12 4.25 2.59 13.55
C GLY A 12 4.54 2.68 12.06
N GLY A 13 3.49 2.78 11.23
CA GLY A 13 3.62 2.98 9.79
C GLY A 13 4.33 4.30 9.46
N GLY A 14 3.91 5.41 10.09
CA GLY A 14 4.53 6.72 9.90
C GLY A 14 6.01 6.72 10.29
N LEU A 15 6.35 6.15 11.44
CA LEU A 15 7.74 6.05 11.90
C LEU A 15 8.61 5.18 11.00
N ALA A 16 8.10 4.04 10.52
CA ALA A 16 8.83 3.16 9.62
C ALA A 16 9.22 3.88 8.33
N PHE A 17 8.28 4.58 7.69
CA PHE A 17 8.55 5.33 6.47
C PHE A 17 9.41 6.58 6.72
N LEU A 18 9.28 7.24 7.88
CA LEU A 18 10.16 8.35 8.28
C LEU A 18 11.62 7.87 8.38
N VAL A 19 11.85 6.78 9.12
CA VAL A 19 13.20 6.23 9.28
C VAL A 19 13.77 5.77 7.94
N ALA A 20 12.97 5.13 7.10
CA ALA A 20 13.38 4.72 5.78
C ALA A 20 13.77 5.93 4.92
N GLY A 21 12.94 6.98 4.86
CA GLY A 21 13.23 8.20 4.10
C GLY A 21 14.47 8.95 4.60
N ILE A 22 14.69 9.02 5.92
CA ILE A 22 15.93 9.62 6.47
C ILE A 22 17.16 8.81 6.03
N ARG A 23 17.08 7.48 6.05
CA ARG A 23 18.19 6.62 5.63
C ARG A 23 18.54 6.75 4.15
N THR A 24 17.55 7.00 3.32
CA THR A 24 17.73 7.15 1.85
C THR A 24 18.08 8.58 1.45
N GLY A 25 18.11 9.53 2.40
CA GLY A 25 18.44 10.93 2.12
C GLY A 25 17.30 11.71 1.46
N ALA A 26 16.05 11.28 1.67
CA ALA A 26 14.87 11.97 1.15
C ALA A 26 14.82 13.43 1.63
N ASP A 27 14.42 14.33 0.73
CA ASP A 27 14.22 15.74 1.08
C ASP A 27 13.00 15.93 2.01
N GLY A 28 12.84 17.14 2.59
CA GLY A 28 11.77 17.41 3.55
C GLY A 28 10.36 17.19 2.99
N THR A 29 10.14 17.45 1.71
CA THR A 29 8.85 17.26 1.03
C THR A 29 8.59 15.78 0.78
N GLU A 30 9.61 15.04 0.38
CA GLU A 30 9.55 13.58 0.21
C GLU A 30 9.33 12.89 1.55
N LEU A 31 10.06 13.29 2.60
CA LEU A 31 9.84 12.79 3.96
C LEU A 31 8.40 12.99 4.42
N MET A 32 7.84 14.19 4.20
CA MET A 32 6.43 14.46 4.54
C MET A 32 5.49 13.52 3.78
N ARG A 33 5.71 13.32 2.48
CA ARG A 33 4.93 12.41 1.64
C ARG A 33 5.01 10.96 2.14
N LEU A 34 6.22 10.50 2.47
CA LEU A 34 6.45 9.15 3.02
C LEU A 34 5.78 8.96 4.38
N VAL A 35 5.83 9.95 5.27
CA VAL A 35 5.16 9.89 6.58
C VAL A 35 3.65 9.83 6.42
N ILE A 36 3.05 10.67 5.55
CA ILE A 36 1.60 10.63 5.27
C ILE A 36 1.21 9.26 4.73
N LEU A 37 1.97 8.73 3.76
CA LEU A 37 1.78 7.39 3.23
C LEU A 37 1.84 6.33 4.33
N GLY A 38 2.89 6.34 5.16
CA GLY A 38 3.10 5.36 6.22
C GLY A 38 1.99 5.36 7.27
N VAL A 39 1.54 6.56 7.70
CA VAL A 39 0.39 6.71 8.61
C VAL A 39 -0.89 6.14 7.99
N ALA A 40 -1.15 6.45 6.72
CA ALA A 40 -2.31 5.95 6.01
C ALA A 40 -2.27 4.42 5.86
N LEU A 41 -1.13 3.87 5.42
CA LEU A 41 -0.94 2.41 5.26
C LEU A 41 -1.10 1.68 6.60
N GLY A 42 -0.48 2.16 7.68
CA GLY A 42 -0.62 1.58 9.00
C GLY A 42 -2.07 1.57 9.48
N SER A 43 -2.79 2.68 9.25
CA SER A 43 -4.22 2.79 9.58
C SER A 43 -5.08 1.82 8.75
N VAL A 44 -4.78 1.70 7.46
CA VAL A 44 -5.50 0.79 6.54
C VAL A 44 -5.22 -0.66 6.91
N VAL A 45 -3.98 -1.04 7.22
CA VAL A 45 -3.64 -2.39 7.69
C VAL A 45 -4.46 -2.77 8.92
N ALA A 46 -4.56 -1.87 9.91
CA ALA A 46 -5.33 -2.14 11.12
C ALA A 46 -6.83 -2.33 10.83
N THR A 47 -7.40 -1.56 9.88
CA THR A 47 -8.82 -1.69 9.51
C THR A 47 -9.06 -2.90 8.60
N ASP A 48 -8.15 -3.20 7.70
CA ASP A 48 -8.26 -4.35 6.80
C ASP A 48 -8.18 -5.69 7.57
N LEU A 49 -7.27 -5.78 8.53
CA LEU A 49 -7.17 -6.95 9.42
C LEU A 49 -8.40 -7.13 10.34
N ALA A 50 -9.05 -6.02 10.74
CA ALA A 50 -10.17 -6.06 11.65
C ALA A 50 -11.54 -6.23 10.95
N GLU A 51 -11.71 -5.63 9.78
CA GLU A 51 -13.01 -5.45 9.13
C GLU A 51 -13.01 -5.88 7.65
N HIS A 52 -11.85 -6.26 7.09
CA HIS A 52 -11.66 -6.56 5.65
C HIS A 52 -12.19 -5.41 4.77
N ARG A 53 -11.93 -4.17 5.20
CA ARG A 53 -12.37 -2.95 4.51
C ARG A 53 -11.29 -1.89 4.50
N ILE A 54 -11.14 -1.25 3.35
CA ILE A 54 -10.25 -0.10 3.15
C ILE A 54 -11.11 1.17 3.15
N PRO A 55 -11.09 1.96 4.24
CA PRO A 55 -11.98 3.10 4.39
C PRO A 55 -11.52 4.30 3.56
N ASN A 56 -12.41 4.83 2.72
CA ASN A 56 -12.13 6.01 1.88
C ASN A 56 -11.74 7.24 2.72
N ARG A 57 -12.25 7.36 3.94
CA ARG A 57 -11.95 8.46 4.87
C ARG A 57 -10.47 8.52 5.29
N ILE A 58 -9.72 7.43 5.11
CA ILE A 58 -8.27 7.38 5.34
C ILE A 58 -7.54 7.54 4.01
N VAL A 59 -7.90 6.74 3.01
CA VAL A 59 -7.19 6.69 1.73
C VAL A 59 -7.34 7.98 0.93
N ALA A 60 -8.55 8.56 0.86
CA ALA A 60 -8.78 9.72 0.01
C ALA A 60 -8.00 10.97 0.47
N PRO A 61 -8.03 11.40 1.76
CA PRO A 61 -7.25 12.56 2.18
C PRO A 61 -5.74 12.31 2.07
N ALA A 62 -5.26 11.10 2.35
CA ALA A 62 -3.86 10.76 2.18
C ALA A 62 -3.43 10.80 0.70
N ALA A 63 -4.27 10.30 -0.21
CA ALA A 63 -4.00 10.35 -1.64
C ALA A 63 -3.96 11.79 -2.17
N ILE A 64 -4.89 12.65 -1.73
CA ILE A 64 -4.90 14.07 -2.09
C ILE A 64 -3.62 14.75 -1.58
N ALA A 65 -3.26 14.55 -0.31
CA ALA A 65 -2.05 15.13 0.26
C ALA A 65 -0.78 14.66 -0.46
N CYS A 66 -0.64 13.37 -0.72
CA CYS A 66 0.48 12.83 -1.49
C CYS A 66 0.52 13.40 -2.93
N ALA A 67 -0.63 13.54 -3.60
CA ALA A 67 -0.70 14.11 -4.94
C ALA A 67 -0.26 15.58 -4.96
N VAL A 68 -0.70 16.39 -3.99
CA VAL A 68 -0.27 17.80 -3.88
C VAL A 68 1.24 17.90 -3.68
N LEU A 69 1.82 17.10 -2.78
CA LEU A 69 3.25 17.08 -2.53
C LEU A 69 4.04 16.58 -3.75
N LEU A 70 3.52 15.60 -4.47
CA LEU A 70 4.12 15.05 -5.68
C LEU A 70 4.18 16.10 -6.79
N VAL A 71 3.11 16.89 -6.97
CA VAL A 71 3.09 18.02 -7.91
C VAL A 71 4.05 19.12 -7.47
N ALA A 72 4.10 19.44 -6.17
CA ALA A 72 5.02 20.42 -5.61
C ALA A 72 6.50 20.05 -5.83
N GLN A 73 6.82 18.75 -5.84
CA GLN A 73 8.16 18.22 -6.14
C GLN A 73 8.47 18.18 -7.65
N ALA A 74 7.53 18.53 -8.52
CA ALA A 74 7.64 18.44 -9.97
C ALA A 74 8.16 17.05 -10.45
N VAL A 75 7.68 15.98 -9.80
CA VAL A 75 8.09 14.60 -10.13
C VAL A 75 7.76 14.31 -11.60
N PRO A 76 8.74 13.85 -12.40
CA PRO A 76 8.52 13.57 -13.81
C PRO A 76 7.46 12.48 -14.01
N PRO A 77 6.48 12.69 -14.93
CA PRO A 77 5.41 11.72 -15.17
C PRO A 77 5.91 10.30 -15.51
N GLN A 78 7.09 10.21 -16.13
CA GLN A 78 7.72 8.94 -16.51
C GLN A 78 7.95 8.02 -15.30
N GLN A 79 8.24 8.59 -14.12
CA GLN A 79 8.44 7.83 -12.89
C GLN A 79 7.15 7.19 -12.37
N LEU A 80 5.99 7.67 -12.80
CA LEU A 80 4.69 7.16 -12.37
C LEU A 80 4.17 6.06 -13.30
N LEU A 81 4.68 5.96 -14.54
CA LEU A 81 4.11 5.09 -15.57
C LEU A 81 4.03 3.62 -15.14
N GLY A 82 5.09 3.08 -14.53
CA GLY A 82 5.11 1.70 -14.07
C GLY A 82 4.05 1.42 -13.00
N GLY A 83 3.93 2.33 -12.03
CA GLY A 83 2.91 2.24 -10.99
C GLY A 83 1.49 2.37 -11.54
N ILE A 84 1.26 3.34 -12.43
CA ILE A 84 -0.04 3.55 -13.08
C ILE A 84 -0.43 2.33 -13.91
N ALA A 85 0.50 1.73 -14.67
CA ALA A 85 0.23 0.53 -15.45
C ALA A 85 -0.21 -0.65 -14.57
N LEU A 86 0.45 -0.83 -13.41
CA LEU A 86 0.05 -1.86 -12.45
C LEU A 86 -1.31 -1.57 -11.80
N VAL A 87 -1.61 -0.32 -11.47
CA VAL A 87 -2.95 0.08 -10.99
C VAL A 87 -4.01 -0.20 -12.03
N ALA A 88 -3.76 0.12 -13.30
CA ALA A 88 -4.68 -0.17 -14.40
C ALA A 88 -4.89 -1.68 -14.58
N LEU A 89 -3.84 -2.50 -14.43
CA LEU A 89 -3.93 -3.95 -14.46
C LEU A 89 -4.80 -4.48 -13.30
N ILE A 90 -4.54 -4.04 -12.07
CA ILE A 90 -5.32 -4.43 -10.89
C ILE A 90 -6.78 -3.99 -11.04
N LEU A 91 -7.03 -2.78 -11.56
CA LEU A 91 -8.38 -2.29 -11.86
C LEU A 91 -9.08 -3.18 -12.89
N GLY A 92 -8.40 -3.52 -13.99
CA GLY A 92 -8.93 -4.44 -15.00
C GLY A 92 -9.29 -5.81 -14.41
N MET A 93 -8.43 -6.36 -13.56
CA MET A 93 -8.71 -7.62 -12.85
C MET A 93 -9.89 -7.48 -11.87
N SER A 94 -9.98 -6.35 -11.15
CA SER A 94 -11.08 -6.07 -10.23
C SER A 94 -12.43 -5.96 -10.95
N LEU A 95 -12.45 -5.35 -12.14
CA LEU A 95 -13.65 -5.25 -12.98
C LEU A 95 -14.03 -6.59 -13.59
N ALA A 96 -13.04 -7.39 -14.04
CA ALA A 96 -13.28 -8.69 -14.66
C ALA A 96 -13.70 -9.77 -13.64
N ARG A 97 -13.15 -9.70 -12.42
CA ARG A 97 -13.39 -10.67 -11.33
C ARG A 97 -13.49 -9.98 -9.97
N PRO A 98 -14.62 -9.35 -9.65
CA PRO A 98 -14.80 -8.58 -8.41
C PRO A 98 -14.59 -9.40 -7.12
N ALA A 99 -14.73 -10.73 -7.21
CA ALA A 99 -14.48 -11.63 -6.08
C ALA A 99 -13.00 -11.85 -5.77
N SER A 100 -12.08 -11.53 -6.70
CA SER A 100 -10.63 -11.78 -6.54
C SER A 100 -9.87 -10.55 -6.05
N PHE A 101 -10.22 -9.37 -6.55
CA PHE A 101 -9.62 -8.08 -6.15
C PHE A 101 -10.71 -7.09 -5.80
N GLY A 102 -10.65 -6.55 -4.59
CA GLY A 102 -11.57 -5.50 -4.15
C GLY A 102 -11.21 -4.14 -4.74
N MET A 103 -12.21 -3.28 -4.95
CA MET A 103 -11.98 -1.88 -5.33
C MET A 103 -11.11 -1.12 -4.28
N GLY A 104 -11.05 -1.63 -3.06
CA GLY A 104 -10.17 -1.13 -2.01
C GLY A 104 -8.69 -1.28 -2.35
N ASP A 105 -8.31 -2.43 -2.93
CA ASP A 105 -6.92 -2.74 -3.31
C ASP A 105 -6.43 -1.83 -4.44
N VAL A 106 -7.32 -1.49 -5.39
CA VAL A 106 -7.04 -0.52 -6.46
C VAL A 106 -6.71 0.86 -5.87
N LYS A 107 -7.50 1.32 -4.88
CA LYS A 107 -7.28 2.60 -4.22
C LYS A 107 -5.99 2.60 -3.42
N LEU A 108 -5.67 1.48 -2.78
CA LEU A 108 -4.43 1.33 -2.02
C LEU A 108 -3.20 1.32 -2.94
N ALA A 109 -3.28 0.62 -4.08
CA ALA A 109 -2.24 0.65 -5.10
C ALA A 109 -2.06 2.07 -5.68
N LEU A 110 -3.16 2.80 -5.92
CA LEU A 110 -3.08 4.21 -6.34
C LEU A 110 -2.42 5.09 -5.28
N LEU A 111 -2.74 4.88 -3.99
CA LEU A 111 -2.09 5.60 -2.90
C LEU A 111 -0.58 5.33 -2.87
N LEU A 112 -0.14 4.09 -3.14
CA LEU A 112 1.29 3.76 -3.27
C LEU A 112 1.94 4.52 -4.43
N VAL A 113 1.25 4.65 -5.58
CA VAL A 113 1.78 5.43 -6.73
C VAL A 113 1.99 6.89 -6.34
N LEU A 114 1.02 7.50 -5.68
CA LEU A 114 1.10 8.90 -5.25
C LEU A 114 2.12 9.11 -4.12
N GLY A 115 2.29 8.13 -3.25
CA GLY A 115 3.19 8.20 -2.11
C GLY A 115 4.64 7.84 -2.42
N LEU A 116 4.89 6.90 -3.33
CA LEU A 116 6.23 6.37 -3.62
C LEU A 116 6.79 6.81 -4.99
N ALA A 117 5.96 7.39 -5.85
CA ALA A 117 6.36 7.83 -7.19
C ALA A 117 7.10 6.70 -7.95
N GLY A 118 8.38 6.92 -8.29
CA GLY A 118 9.20 5.97 -9.06
C GLY A 118 9.36 4.58 -8.43
N LEU A 119 9.24 4.47 -7.12
CA LEU A 119 9.33 3.19 -6.39
C LEU A 119 8.00 2.42 -6.35
N ALA A 120 6.89 3.02 -6.79
CA ALA A 120 5.55 2.45 -6.64
C ALA A 120 5.38 1.11 -7.35
N ALA A 121 5.92 0.97 -8.57
CA ALA A 121 5.85 -0.29 -9.32
C ALA A 121 6.56 -1.42 -8.55
N GLN A 122 7.75 -1.17 -8.05
CA GLN A 122 8.51 -2.11 -7.25
C GLN A 122 7.77 -2.48 -5.96
N ALA A 123 7.22 -1.49 -5.25
CA ALA A 123 6.43 -1.69 -4.04
C ALA A 123 5.21 -2.58 -4.27
N ILE A 124 4.44 -2.31 -5.33
CA ILE A 124 3.25 -3.10 -5.70
C ILE A 124 3.65 -4.54 -6.05
N VAL A 125 4.68 -4.72 -6.88
CA VAL A 125 5.15 -6.07 -7.26
C VAL A 125 5.62 -6.84 -6.04
N LEU A 126 6.45 -6.25 -5.17
CA LEU A 126 6.90 -6.88 -3.94
C LEU A 126 5.73 -7.27 -3.04
N GLY A 127 4.76 -6.38 -2.87
CA GLY A 127 3.55 -6.66 -2.09
C GLY A 127 2.75 -7.82 -2.65
N LEU A 128 2.55 -7.89 -3.97
CA LEU A 128 1.86 -8.99 -4.63
C LEU A 128 2.63 -10.32 -4.53
N VAL A 129 3.95 -10.29 -4.66
CA VAL A 129 4.81 -11.47 -4.47
C VAL A 129 4.70 -11.98 -3.03
N LEU A 130 4.76 -11.10 -2.03
CA LEU A 130 4.58 -11.48 -0.63
C LEU A 130 3.20 -12.10 -0.38
N ALA A 131 2.14 -11.50 -0.93
CA ALA A 131 0.78 -12.04 -0.82
C ALA A 131 0.66 -13.43 -1.49
N ALA A 132 1.23 -13.58 -2.68
CA ALA A 132 1.24 -14.86 -3.40
C ALA A 132 2.05 -15.94 -2.64
N ALA A 133 3.21 -15.61 -2.10
CA ALA A 133 4.03 -16.52 -1.31
C ALA A 133 3.29 -16.97 -0.04
N PHE A 134 2.64 -16.03 0.67
CA PHE A 134 1.85 -16.33 1.85
C PHE A 134 0.63 -17.20 1.53
N GLY A 135 -0.11 -16.86 0.46
CA GLY A 135 -1.23 -17.65 -0.03
C GLY A 135 -0.81 -19.07 -0.44
N GLY A 136 0.32 -19.18 -1.15
CA GLY A 136 0.92 -20.47 -1.51
C GLY A 136 1.30 -21.31 -0.29
N ALA A 137 1.93 -20.71 0.72
CA ALA A 137 2.24 -21.39 1.98
C ALA A 137 1.00 -21.90 2.71
N LEU A 138 -0.10 -21.13 2.71
CA LEU A 138 -1.37 -21.56 3.28
C LEU A 138 -1.97 -22.74 2.50
N LEU A 139 -1.88 -22.71 1.16
CA LEU A 139 -2.34 -23.83 0.31
C LEU A 139 -1.55 -25.10 0.57
N LEU A 140 -0.23 -25.00 0.73
CA LEU A 140 0.62 -26.14 1.05
C LEU A 140 0.31 -26.74 2.43
N ARG A 141 0.00 -25.86 3.42
CA ARG A 141 -0.27 -26.29 4.79
C ARG A 141 -1.68 -26.82 5.01
N TYR A 142 -2.69 -26.22 4.38
CA TYR A 142 -4.11 -26.51 4.62
C TYR A 142 -4.82 -27.10 3.41
N GLY A 143 -4.12 -27.29 2.29
CA GLY A 143 -4.68 -27.86 1.08
C GLY A 143 -5.86 -27.04 0.55
N ARG A 144 -6.82 -27.73 -0.08
CA ARG A 144 -8.01 -27.10 -0.68
C ARG A 144 -8.92 -26.36 0.32
N SER A 145 -8.80 -26.61 1.62
CA SER A 145 -9.57 -25.88 2.64
C SER A 145 -9.14 -24.42 2.81
N ALA A 146 -7.97 -24.06 2.28
CA ALA A 146 -7.51 -22.67 2.22
C ALA A 146 -8.10 -21.89 1.03
N VAL A 147 -8.61 -22.59 0.02
CA VAL A 147 -9.20 -21.98 -1.18
C VAL A 147 -10.52 -21.29 -0.79
N GLY A 148 -10.67 -20.03 -1.18
CA GLY A 148 -11.87 -19.23 -0.87
C GLY A 148 -11.76 -18.37 0.39
N ARG A 149 -10.66 -18.45 1.15
CA ARG A 149 -10.39 -17.46 2.21
C ARG A 149 -9.91 -16.16 1.59
N SER A 150 -10.61 -15.06 1.88
CA SER A 150 -10.14 -13.73 1.51
C SER A 150 -8.88 -13.38 2.31
N LEU A 151 -7.77 -13.14 1.61
CA LEU A 151 -6.54 -12.65 2.23
C LEU A 151 -6.59 -11.12 2.26
N PRO A 152 -6.36 -10.47 3.41
CA PRO A 152 -6.22 -9.03 3.45
C PRO A 152 -4.95 -8.64 2.67
N LEU A 153 -5.09 -7.83 1.62
CA LEU A 153 -3.97 -7.47 0.75
C LEU A 153 -3.18 -6.26 1.29
N ALA A 154 -3.82 -5.42 2.11
CA ALA A 154 -3.21 -4.21 2.63
C ALA A 154 -1.91 -4.44 3.42
N PRO A 155 -1.76 -5.47 4.29
CA PRO A 155 -0.49 -5.73 4.96
C PRO A 155 0.66 -6.02 4.00
N PHE A 156 0.39 -6.76 2.93
CA PHE A 156 1.42 -7.15 1.96
C PHE A 156 1.84 -5.96 1.09
N LEU A 157 0.90 -5.15 0.62
CA LEU A 157 1.21 -3.93 -0.13
C LEU A 157 1.96 -2.91 0.73
N SER A 158 1.60 -2.80 2.02
CA SER A 158 2.31 -1.93 2.97
C SER A 158 3.74 -2.41 3.21
N ALA A 159 3.94 -3.73 3.37
CA ALA A 159 5.26 -4.33 3.51
C ALA A 159 6.10 -4.14 2.23
N GLY A 160 5.50 -4.35 1.05
CA GLY A 160 6.14 -4.09 -0.24
C GLY A 160 6.59 -2.63 -0.37
N GLY A 161 5.75 -1.68 0.07
CA GLY A 161 6.09 -0.26 0.11
C GLY A 161 7.27 0.04 1.03
N ALA A 162 7.28 -0.50 2.25
CA ALA A 162 8.37 -0.30 3.20
C ALA A 162 9.69 -0.89 2.68
N VAL A 163 9.66 -2.09 2.10
CA VAL A 163 10.84 -2.73 1.50
C VAL A 163 11.36 -1.94 0.30
N ALA A 164 10.47 -1.44 -0.57
CA ALA A 164 10.87 -0.68 -1.76
C ALA A 164 11.61 0.63 -1.40
N VAL A 165 11.27 1.26 -0.27
CA VAL A 165 11.98 2.47 0.20
C VAL A 165 13.34 2.13 0.81
N LEU A 166 13.56 0.91 1.28
CA LEU A 166 14.81 0.50 1.93
C LEU A 166 15.85 -0.09 0.96
N LEU A 167 15.44 -0.49 -0.27
CA LEU A 167 16.30 -1.04 -1.32
C LEU A 167 16.92 0.06 -2.17
#